data_42c09acd7b5a9080edc8cafe831fab48
#
_entry.id   42c09acd7b5a9080edc8cafe831fab48
#
_cell.length_a   1.000
_cell.length_b   1.000
_cell.length_c   1.000
_cell.angle_alpha   90.00
_cell.angle_beta   90.00
_cell.angle_gamma   90.00
#
_symmetry.space_group_name_H-M   'P 1'
#
loop_
_entity.id
_entity.type
_entity.pdbx_description
1 polymer ?
#
loop_
_entity_poly.entity_id
_entity_poly.type
_entity_poly.pdbx_seq_one_letter_code
_entity_poly.pdbx_strand_id
1 'polypeptide(L)'
;STIAPRGCQTFPEFSYEWLEAELDTVATRTADPFEIAEETKAELKEADKYWKGKTTSELATSYMAPEGIKAIEHNIFTPGNYFYNGVGHVTVKYWEVLEIGFEGIMEKAQKELDGCSVGDGNYARKSHFLEAVILSCKAVIDYAGRYAKLAQEMAAQTSDPVRKQELFVIAENCSRVPAKGAQNFYEACQSFWFVQQLLQMESSGHSISPGRFDQYMYPYYKKDMEAGTITREFAQELMDCIWVKLNDLNKCRDAASAEGFAGYSLFQNLIAGGQNKEGEDVTNDLSVMCIQASMHVHLPAPSLSVRVWNGSPHEFLIKAAELTRTGIGLPAYYNDEVIIPALQNRGLSLADAREYNIIGCVEPQKAGKTEGWHDAAFFNMCRPLELVFSNGMDKGEMVGIPTGDVTQMKTFDEFFDAYKKQMEYCISL
;
A
#
# COMPACT_ATOMS: atom_id res chain seq x y z
N SER A 1 8.43 24.74 5.51
CA SER A 1 9.12 23.49 5.73
C SER A 1 9.83 23.10 4.47
N THR A 2 11.11 23.04 4.52
CA THR A 2 11.88 22.36 3.48
C THR A 2 11.56 20.89 3.61
N ILE A 3 10.59 20.44 2.83
CA ILE A 3 10.45 19.03 2.56
C ILE A 3 11.82 18.63 1.98
N ALA A 4 12.51 17.71 2.66
CA ALA A 4 13.75 17.15 2.14
C ALA A 4 13.49 16.68 0.71
N PRO A 5 14.46 16.77 -0.22
CA PRO A 5 14.27 16.29 -1.56
C PRO A 5 13.73 14.86 -1.47
N ARG A 6 12.56 14.63 -2.07
CA ARG A 6 11.85 13.37 -1.99
C ARG A 6 12.76 12.28 -2.52
N GLY A 7 13.11 11.34 -1.66
CA GLY A 7 13.72 10.12 -2.13
C GLY A 7 12.71 9.40 -3.01
N CYS A 8 13.00 9.25 -4.28
CA CYS A 8 12.19 8.44 -5.18
C CYS A 8 12.86 7.08 -5.34
N GLN A 9 12.11 6.03 -5.08
CA GLN A 9 12.63 4.67 -5.14
C GLN A 9 12.38 4.07 -6.52
N THR A 10 13.34 3.31 -7.01
CA THR A 10 13.23 2.46 -8.19
C THR A 10 13.41 0.99 -7.79
N PHE A 11 12.83 0.10 -8.56
CA PHE A 11 12.75 -1.32 -8.22
C PHE A 11 13.11 -2.20 -9.43
N PRO A 12 14.39 -2.24 -9.84
CA PRO A 12 14.84 -3.01 -11.00
C PRO A 12 14.61 -4.51 -10.85
N GLU A 13 14.49 -5.03 -9.63
CA GLU A 13 14.19 -6.43 -9.32
C GLU A 13 12.79 -6.87 -9.78
N PHE A 14 11.88 -5.93 -9.96
CA PHE A 14 10.55 -6.23 -10.48
C PHE A 14 10.48 -6.06 -12.00
N SER A 15 11.00 -4.95 -12.52
CA SER A 15 11.06 -4.65 -13.95
C SER A 15 12.15 -3.60 -14.20
N TYR A 16 13.10 -3.91 -15.06
CA TYR A 16 14.21 -3.01 -15.44
C TYR A 16 14.02 -2.39 -16.82
N GLU A 17 13.21 -2.98 -17.67
CA GLU A 17 13.11 -2.61 -19.10
C GLU A 17 12.72 -1.14 -19.29
N TRP A 18 11.79 -0.66 -18.48
CA TRP A 18 11.38 0.74 -18.52
C TRP A 18 12.50 1.69 -18.03
N LEU A 19 13.32 1.27 -17.05
CA LEU A 19 14.45 2.05 -16.59
C LEU A 19 15.49 2.20 -17.71
N GLU A 20 15.84 1.14 -18.43
CA GLU A 20 16.74 1.22 -19.58
C GLU A 20 16.20 2.18 -20.66
N ALA A 21 14.88 2.15 -20.90
CA ALA A 21 14.25 2.97 -21.95
C ALA A 21 14.08 4.46 -21.57
N GLU A 22 13.77 4.76 -20.32
CA GLU A 22 13.27 6.07 -19.89
C GLU A 22 14.20 6.83 -18.93
N LEU A 23 15.25 6.20 -18.37
CA LEU A 23 16.09 6.75 -17.32
C LEU A 23 16.62 8.19 -17.64
N ASP A 24 16.95 8.44 -18.89
CA ASP A 24 17.47 9.73 -19.35
C ASP A 24 16.37 10.76 -19.64
N THR A 25 15.10 10.35 -19.71
CA THR A 25 13.94 11.21 -20.03
C THR A 25 13.05 11.51 -18.82
N VAL A 26 13.24 10.80 -17.70
CA VAL A 26 12.44 10.97 -16.48
C VAL A 26 12.40 12.42 -15.99
N ALA A 27 13.51 13.15 -16.08
CA ALA A 27 13.58 14.54 -15.65
C ALA A 27 12.79 15.53 -16.51
N THR A 28 12.47 15.17 -17.75
CA THR A 28 11.83 16.06 -18.73
C THR A 28 10.41 15.66 -19.09
N ARG A 29 9.91 14.55 -18.56
CA ARG A 29 8.53 14.08 -18.79
C ARG A 29 7.50 14.97 -18.11
N THR A 30 6.27 14.97 -18.61
CA THR A 30 5.19 15.84 -18.09
C THR A 30 4.64 15.38 -16.75
N ALA A 31 4.54 14.07 -16.55
CA ALA A 31 4.00 13.49 -15.34
C ALA A 31 5.13 13.01 -14.42
N ASP A 32 5.13 13.46 -13.16
CA ASP A 32 6.13 13.10 -12.14
C ASP A 32 7.59 13.17 -12.62
N PRO A 33 8.09 14.33 -13.05
CA PRO A 33 9.49 14.47 -13.42
C PRO A 33 10.37 14.36 -12.18
N PHE A 34 11.46 13.59 -12.28
CA PHE A 34 12.47 13.45 -11.24
C PHE A 34 13.87 13.72 -11.81
N GLU A 35 14.63 14.55 -11.13
CA GLU A 35 16.06 14.66 -11.39
C GLU A 35 16.79 13.47 -10.78
N ILE A 36 17.59 12.78 -11.60
CA ILE A 36 18.41 11.65 -11.19
C ILE A 36 19.87 12.01 -11.44
N ALA A 37 20.69 11.98 -10.40
CA ALA A 37 22.11 12.24 -10.50
C ALA A 37 22.80 11.22 -11.42
N GLU A 38 23.83 11.64 -12.16
CA GLU A 38 24.52 10.76 -13.12
C GLU A 38 25.17 9.55 -12.44
N GLU A 39 25.66 9.71 -11.19
CA GLU A 39 26.15 8.59 -10.40
C GLU A 39 25.06 7.57 -10.13
N THR A 40 23.85 8.01 -9.75
CA THR A 40 22.70 7.14 -9.50
C THR A 40 22.23 6.47 -10.78
N LYS A 41 22.24 7.15 -11.94
CA LYS A 41 21.96 6.53 -13.23
C LYS A 41 22.96 5.43 -13.57
N ALA A 42 24.23 5.64 -13.27
CA ALA A 42 25.27 4.64 -13.50
C ALA A 42 25.07 3.40 -12.60
N GLU A 43 24.73 3.61 -11.33
CA GLU A 43 24.40 2.53 -10.39
C GLU A 43 23.17 1.74 -10.82
N LEU A 44 22.11 2.41 -11.29
CA LEU A 44 20.91 1.75 -11.81
C LEU A 44 21.22 0.93 -13.06
N LYS A 45 21.96 1.47 -14.02
CA LYS A 45 22.40 0.74 -15.22
C LYS A 45 23.24 -0.50 -14.88
N GLU A 46 24.00 -0.49 -13.79
CA GLU A 46 24.72 -1.68 -13.33
C GLU A 46 23.79 -2.67 -12.63
N ALA A 47 22.83 -2.20 -11.84
CA ALA A 47 21.81 -3.04 -11.22
C ALA A 47 20.94 -3.75 -12.28
N ASP A 48 20.55 -3.04 -13.35
CA ASP A 48 19.77 -3.58 -14.46
C ASP A 48 20.49 -4.75 -15.14
N LYS A 49 21.81 -4.68 -15.32
CA LYS A 49 22.60 -5.81 -15.86
C LYS A 49 22.53 -7.04 -14.97
N TYR A 50 22.50 -6.85 -13.64
CA TYR A 50 22.37 -7.96 -12.70
C TYR A 50 20.98 -8.58 -12.76
N TRP A 51 19.92 -7.75 -12.84
CA TRP A 51 18.53 -8.20 -12.80
C TRP A 51 18.02 -8.76 -14.11
N LYS A 52 18.64 -8.45 -15.23
CA LYS A 52 18.28 -8.97 -16.55
C LYS A 52 18.20 -10.48 -16.57
N GLY A 53 17.05 -11.03 -16.98
CA GLY A 53 16.72 -12.43 -16.94
C GLY A 53 16.30 -12.97 -15.55
N LYS A 54 16.09 -12.11 -14.55
CA LYS A 54 15.78 -12.52 -13.16
C LYS A 54 14.62 -11.77 -12.54
N THR A 55 14.02 -10.84 -13.26
CA THR A 55 12.92 -10.01 -12.71
C THR A 55 11.62 -10.79 -12.57
N THR A 56 10.74 -10.30 -11.69
CA THR A 56 9.41 -10.88 -11.55
C THR A 56 8.56 -10.71 -12.79
N SER A 57 8.71 -9.59 -13.53
CA SER A 57 7.99 -9.35 -14.78
C SER A 57 8.39 -10.33 -15.88
N GLU A 58 9.70 -10.59 -16.06
CA GLU A 58 10.20 -11.59 -17.02
C GLU A 58 9.72 -13.00 -16.66
N LEU A 59 9.77 -13.35 -15.36
CA LEU A 59 9.30 -14.64 -14.88
C LEU A 59 7.79 -14.81 -15.13
N ALA A 60 6.98 -13.80 -14.78
CA ALA A 60 5.55 -13.84 -14.99
C ALA A 60 5.19 -13.92 -16.48
N THR A 61 5.86 -13.13 -17.33
CA THR A 61 5.71 -13.19 -18.78
C THR A 61 6.06 -14.57 -19.34
N SER A 62 7.07 -15.24 -18.79
CA SER A 62 7.47 -16.59 -19.26
C SER A 62 6.41 -17.66 -19.04
N TYR A 63 5.47 -17.45 -18.16
CA TYR A 63 4.31 -18.35 -17.92
C TYR A 63 3.09 -18.01 -18.78
N MET A 64 3.11 -16.89 -19.48
CA MET A 64 1.97 -16.52 -20.34
C MET A 64 1.95 -17.32 -21.63
N ALA A 65 0.74 -17.75 -22.03
CA ALA A 65 0.55 -18.32 -23.34
C ALA A 65 0.74 -17.24 -24.44
N PRO A 66 1.20 -17.62 -25.65
CA PRO A 66 1.38 -16.67 -26.76
C PRO A 66 0.13 -15.86 -27.07
N GLU A 67 -1.05 -16.47 -26.93
CA GLU A 67 -2.36 -15.82 -27.14
C GLU A 67 -2.61 -14.73 -26.08
N GLY A 68 -2.19 -14.95 -24.85
CA GLY A 68 -2.27 -13.95 -23.77
C GLY A 68 -1.34 -12.75 -24.02
N ILE A 69 -0.11 -12.99 -24.48
CA ILE A 69 0.82 -11.92 -24.88
C ILE A 69 0.22 -11.11 -26.02
N LYS A 70 -0.31 -11.78 -27.04
CA LYS A 70 -1.00 -11.14 -28.17
C LYS A 70 -2.21 -10.32 -27.70
N ALA A 71 -2.96 -10.81 -26.74
CA ALA A 71 -4.10 -10.08 -26.18
C ALA A 71 -3.68 -8.76 -25.50
N ILE A 72 -2.52 -8.74 -24.83
CA ILE A 72 -1.94 -7.51 -24.27
C ILE A 72 -1.56 -6.53 -25.38
N GLU A 73 -0.84 -6.99 -26.41
CA GLU A 73 -0.40 -6.17 -27.54
C GLU A 73 -1.58 -5.51 -28.30
N HIS A 74 -2.73 -6.19 -28.28
CA HIS A 74 -3.96 -5.74 -28.89
C HIS A 74 -4.96 -5.10 -27.90
N ASN A 75 -4.53 -4.74 -26.70
CA ASN A 75 -5.31 -4.04 -25.69
C ASN A 75 -6.64 -4.73 -25.28
N ILE A 76 -6.67 -6.06 -25.28
CA ILE A 76 -7.80 -6.82 -24.71
C ILE A 76 -7.77 -6.71 -23.20
N PHE A 77 -6.59 -6.89 -22.61
CA PHE A 77 -6.34 -6.60 -21.21
C PHE A 77 -4.93 -6.03 -21.02
N THR A 78 -4.75 -5.32 -19.94
CA THR A 78 -3.46 -4.79 -19.51
C THR A 78 -3.14 -5.35 -18.14
N PRO A 79 -2.04 -6.10 -17.97
CA PRO A 79 -1.61 -6.53 -16.64
C PRO A 79 -1.44 -5.33 -15.72
N GLY A 80 -1.95 -5.46 -14.50
CA GLY A 80 -1.87 -4.40 -13.51
C GLY A 80 -0.50 -4.32 -12.83
N ASN A 81 -0.43 -3.46 -11.83
CA ASN A 81 0.82 -3.18 -11.13
C ASN A 81 1.52 -4.41 -10.55
N TYR A 82 0.77 -5.42 -10.11
CA TYR A 82 1.36 -6.62 -9.50
C TYR A 82 2.08 -7.54 -10.47
N PHE A 83 1.87 -7.38 -11.76
CA PHE A 83 2.55 -8.15 -12.78
C PHE A 83 3.99 -7.67 -12.98
N TYR A 84 4.17 -6.36 -12.98
CA TYR A 84 5.47 -5.71 -13.21
C TYR A 84 6.10 -5.13 -11.94
N ASN A 85 5.36 -5.08 -10.86
CA ASN A 85 5.76 -4.48 -9.60
C ASN A 85 5.56 -5.47 -8.45
N GLY A 86 6.06 -5.13 -7.27
CA GLY A 86 5.85 -5.91 -6.07
C GLY A 86 4.42 -5.84 -5.55
N VAL A 87 4.10 -6.74 -4.63
CA VAL A 87 2.80 -6.82 -3.99
C VAL A 87 2.49 -5.54 -3.23
N GLY A 88 1.33 -4.98 -3.48
CA GLY A 88 0.73 -3.91 -2.71
C GLY A 88 -0.66 -4.31 -2.22
N HIS A 89 -1.57 -3.35 -1.98
CA HIS A 89 -2.95 -3.58 -1.53
C HIS A 89 -3.03 -4.48 -0.30
N VAL A 90 -2.24 -4.14 0.73
CA VAL A 90 -2.20 -4.86 1.99
C VAL A 90 -2.34 -3.91 3.18
N THR A 91 -2.91 -4.43 4.27
CA THR A 91 -2.79 -3.84 5.61
C THR A 91 -2.20 -4.89 6.53
N VAL A 92 -1.01 -4.61 7.03
CA VAL A 92 -0.31 -5.53 7.92
C VAL A 92 -0.81 -5.45 9.36
N LYS A 93 -0.37 -6.37 10.20
CA LYS A 93 -0.71 -6.40 11.62
C LYS A 93 0.12 -5.41 12.44
N TYR A 94 -0.08 -4.09 12.22
CA TYR A 94 0.65 -3.07 12.96
C TYR A 94 0.58 -3.25 14.48
N TRP A 95 -0.59 -3.62 15.01
CA TRP A 95 -0.77 -3.86 16.44
C TRP A 95 0.16 -4.94 17.00
N GLU A 96 0.47 -5.99 16.25
CA GLU A 96 1.37 -7.04 16.70
C GLU A 96 2.80 -6.51 16.88
N VAL A 97 3.29 -5.70 15.92
CA VAL A 97 4.61 -5.06 16.04
C VAL A 97 4.63 -4.05 17.20
N LEU A 98 3.55 -3.27 17.36
CA LEU A 98 3.45 -2.32 18.47
C LEU A 98 3.45 -3.01 19.85
N GLU A 99 2.88 -4.20 19.94
CA GLU A 99 2.78 -4.96 21.17
C GLU A 99 4.08 -5.70 21.53
N ILE A 100 4.66 -6.45 20.60
CA ILE A 100 5.79 -7.35 20.88
C ILE A 100 7.11 -6.97 20.19
N GLY A 101 7.08 -6.06 19.23
CA GLY A 101 8.23 -5.67 18.41
C GLY A 101 8.74 -6.77 17.49
N PHE A 102 9.76 -6.44 16.70
CA PHE A 102 10.37 -7.43 15.81
C PHE A 102 11.20 -8.49 16.55
N GLU A 103 11.71 -8.20 17.75
CA GLU A 103 12.33 -9.23 18.62
C GLU A 103 11.31 -10.32 18.97
N GLY A 104 10.09 -9.94 19.39
CA GLY A 104 9.03 -10.91 19.71
C GLY A 104 8.53 -11.69 18.49
N ILE A 105 8.50 -11.08 17.29
CA ILE A 105 8.17 -11.77 16.04
C ILE A 105 9.29 -12.78 15.70
N MET A 106 10.54 -12.38 15.85
CA MET A 106 11.72 -13.21 15.62
C MET A 106 11.75 -14.42 16.59
N GLU A 107 11.41 -14.22 17.87
CA GLU A 107 11.29 -15.30 18.84
C GLU A 107 10.20 -16.30 18.47
N LYS A 108 9.04 -15.84 17.99
CA LYS A 108 7.98 -16.72 17.46
C LYS A 108 8.47 -17.54 16.26
N ALA A 109 9.15 -16.90 15.31
CA ALA A 109 9.68 -17.56 14.14
C ALA A 109 10.77 -18.60 14.52
N GLN A 110 11.65 -18.27 15.45
CA GLN A 110 12.68 -19.17 15.93
C GLN A 110 12.08 -20.40 16.63
N LYS A 111 11.07 -20.20 17.47
CA LYS A 111 10.37 -21.30 18.14
C LYS A 111 9.72 -22.27 17.16
N GLU A 112 9.10 -21.72 16.09
CA GLU A 112 8.55 -22.57 15.03
C GLU A 112 9.64 -23.31 14.24
N LEU A 113 10.78 -22.64 13.99
CA LEU A 113 11.92 -23.24 13.30
C LEU A 113 12.53 -24.38 14.11
N ASP A 114 12.73 -24.20 15.41
CA ASP A 114 13.24 -25.22 16.33
C ASP A 114 12.31 -26.44 16.43
N GLY A 115 11.01 -26.24 16.18
CA GLY A 115 10.01 -27.31 16.12
C GLY A 115 9.92 -28.03 14.77
N CYS A 116 10.65 -27.60 13.73
CA CYS A 116 10.61 -28.23 12.42
C CYS A 116 11.35 -29.58 12.42
N SER A 117 10.74 -30.60 11.81
CA SER A 117 11.36 -31.92 11.64
C SER A 117 11.90 -32.11 10.22
N VAL A 118 13.14 -32.54 10.10
CA VAL A 118 13.77 -32.87 8.81
C VAL A 118 13.02 -33.98 8.05
N GLY A 119 12.23 -34.79 8.77
CA GLY A 119 11.38 -35.82 8.18
C GLY A 119 10.06 -35.30 7.58
N ASP A 120 9.73 -34.01 7.78
CA ASP A 120 8.54 -33.40 7.17
C ASP A 120 8.83 -33.05 5.69
N GLY A 121 7.94 -33.48 4.78
CA GLY A 121 8.06 -33.18 3.35
C GLY A 121 8.09 -31.68 3.02
N ASN A 122 7.59 -30.82 3.92
CA ASN A 122 7.61 -29.36 3.80
C ASN A 122 8.77 -28.69 4.55
N TYR A 123 9.69 -29.46 5.16
CA TYR A 123 10.75 -28.93 6.00
C TYR A 123 11.55 -27.82 5.34
N ALA A 124 12.08 -28.07 4.16
CA ALA A 124 12.93 -27.11 3.46
C ALA A 124 12.19 -25.78 3.19
N ARG A 125 10.95 -25.85 2.73
CA ARG A 125 10.12 -24.67 2.47
C ARG A 125 9.81 -23.88 3.75
N LYS A 126 9.43 -24.59 4.81
CA LYS A 126 9.08 -23.99 6.09
C LYS A 126 10.29 -23.37 6.78
N SER A 127 11.43 -24.09 6.82
CA SER A 127 12.65 -23.60 7.45
C SER A 127 13.22 -22.37 6.72
N HIS A 128 13.32 -22.40 5.39
CA HIS A 128 13.79 -21.23 4.63
C HIS A 128 12.90 -20.02 4.81
N PHE A 129 11.57 -20.19 4.86
CA PHE A 129 10.64 -19.08 5.14
C PHE A 129 10.88 -18.48 6.53
N LEU A 130 10.99 -19.32 7.57
CA LEU A 130 11.20 -18.85 8.94
C LEU A 130 12.58 -18.18 9.11
N GLU A 131 13.61 -18.71 8.48
CA GLU A 131 14.95 -18.10 8.43
C GLU A 131 14.90 -16.72 7.76
N ALA A 132 14.16 -16.60 6.64
CA ALA A 132 13.97 -15.33 5.95
C ALA A 132 13.22 -14.31 6.82
N VAL A 133 12.18 -14.72 7.56
CA VAL A 133 11.49 -13.86 8.55
C VAL A 133 12.47 -13.35 9.61
N ILE A 134 13.29 -14.23 10.19
CA ILE A 134 14.29 -13.87 11.19
C ILE A 134 15.30 -12.88 10.61
N LEU A 135 15.79 -13.12 9.41
CA LEU A 135 16.74 -12.23 8.73
C LEU A 135 16.12 -10.84 8.47
N SER A 136 14.89 -10.80 7.99
CA SER A 136 14.16 -9.55 7.75
C SER A 136 13.94 -8.76 9.05
N CYS A 137 13.56 -9.44 10.14
CA CYS A 137 13.41 -8.80 11.45
C CYS A 137 14.73 -8.17 11.94
N LYS A 138 15.87 -8.88 11.77
CA LYS A 138 17.19 -8.33 12.10
C LYS A 138 17.53 -7.09 11.29
N ALA A 139 17.26 -7.11 10.00
CA ALA A 139 17.51 -5.97 9.11
C ALA A 139 16.69 -4.72 9.54
N VAL A 140 15.43 -4.90 9.94
CA VAL A 140 14.59 -3.82 10.46
C VAL A 140 15.17 -3.22 11.73
N ILE A 141 15.61 -4.07 12.67
CA ILE A 141 16.22 -3.63 13.94
C ILE A 141 17.51 -2.86 13.67
N ASP A 142 18.37 -3.38 12.79
CA ASP A 142 19.63 -2.71 12.41
C ASP A 142 19.36 -1.35 11.72
N TYR A 143 18.34 -1.28 10.89
CA TYR A 143 17.94 -0.04 10.23
C TYR A 143 17.56 1.03 11.25
N ALA A 144 16.70 0.71 12.22
CA ALA A 144 16.32 1.64 13.28
C ALA A 144 17.52 2.03 14.14
N GLY A 145 18.42 1.11 14.45
CA GLY A 145 19.66 1.37 15.18
C GLY A 145 20.56 2.39 14.50
N ARG A 146 20.63 2.41 13.17
CA ARG A 146 21.36 3.44 12.43
C ARG A 146 20.78 4.84 12.63
N TYR A 147 19.45 4.99 12.68
CA TYR A 147 18.81 6.27 12.99
C TYR A 147 19.03 6.70 14.44
N ALA A 148 19.02 5.76 15.38
CA ALA A 148 19.36 6.06 16.77
C ALA A 148 20.77 6.63 16.90
N LYS A 149 21.74 6.01 16.24
CA LYS A 149 23.14 6.49 16.19
C LYS A 149 23.26 7.86 15.53
N LEU A 150 22.63 8.06 14.38
CA LEU A 150 22.64 9.35 13.69
C LEU A 150 22.05 10.46 14.55
N ALA A 151 20.93 10.20 15.23
CA ALA A 151 20.31 11.19 16.13
C ALA A 151 21.24 11.55 17.31
N GLN A 152 21.96 10.59 17.88
CA GLN A 152 22.97 10.83 18.92
C GLN A 152 24.13 11.70 18.40
N GLU A 153 24.63 11.40 17.20
CA GLU A 153 25.69 12.19 16.57
C GLU A 153 25.24 13.62 16.29
N MET A 154 24.04 13.81 15.79
CA MET A 154 23.44 15.14 15.58
C MET A 154 23.22 15.89 16.90
N ALA A 155 22.79 15.21 17.96
CA ALA A 155 22.62 15.80 19.29
C ALA A 155 23.97 16.28 19.89
N ALA A 156 25.07 15.58 19.59
CA ALA A 156 26.40 16.00 20.01
C ALA A 156 26.92 17.23 19.25
N GLN A 157 26.45 17.46 18.02
CA GLN A 157 26.90 18.54 17.14
C GLN A 157 26.07 19.82 17.27
N THR A 158 24.81 19.74 17.71
CA THR A 158 23.95 20.93 17.81
C THR A 158 24.25 21.75 19.07
N SER A 159 24.24 23.07 18.91
CA SER A 159 24.32 24.03 20.04
C SER A 159 22.96 24.44 20.57
N ASP A 160 21.87 24.15 19.86
CA ASP A 160 20.50 24.42 20.31
C ASP A 160 20.08 23.40 21.37
N PRO A 161 19.82 23.85 22.63
CA PRO A 161 19.49 22.92 23.72
C PRO A 161 18.14 22.23 23.52
N VAL A 162 17.17 22.88 22.87
CA VAL A 162 15.84 22.31 22.60
C VAL A 162 16.00 21.20 21.56
N ARG A 163 16.63 21.50 20.45
CA ARG A 163 16.90 20.52 19.38
C ARG A 163 17.75 19.36 19.88
N LYS A 164 18.71 19.62 20.74
CA LYS A 164 19.52 18.57 21.37
C LYS A 164 18.68 17.59 22.18
N GLN A 165 17.74 18.10 22.98
CA GLN A 165 16.86 17.27 23.76
C GLN A 165 15.89 16.45 22.87
N GLU A 166 15.33 17.05 21.81
CA GLU A 166 14.51 16.33 20.84
C GLU A 166 15.28 15.18 20.19
N LEU A 167 16.53 15.43 19.77
CA LEU A 167 17.37 14.40 19.14
C LEU A 167 17.71 13.25 20.12
N PHE A 168 17.89 13.54 21.40
CA PHE A 168 18.07 12.48 22.41
C PHE A 168 16.81 11.62 22.54
N VAL A 169 15.62 12.22 22.59
CA VAL A 169 14.36 11.48 22.62
C VAL A 169 14.17 10.62 21.37
N ILE A 170 14.47 11.16 20.18
CA ILE A 170 14.44 10.41 18.92
C ILE A 170 15.43 9.25 18.97
N ALA A 171 16.65 9.46 19.44
CA ALA A 171 17.66 8.41 19.55
C ALA A 171 17.21 7.28 20.51
N GLU A 172 16.62 7.63 21.64
CA GLU A 172 16.08 6.69 22.61
C GLU A 172 14.93 5.88 21.99
N ASN A 173 13.96 6.53 21.38
CA ASN A 173 12.86 5.88 20.67
C ASN A 173 13.38 4.91 19.60
N CYS A 174 14.26 5.37 18.71
CA CYS A 174 14.81 4.55 17.63
C CYS A 174 15.69 3.37 18.14
N SER A 175 16.30 3.48 19.32
CA SER A 175 17.05 2.37 19.93
C SER A 175 16.15 1.31 20.53
N ARG A 176 14.89 1.64 20.82
CA ARG A 176 13.93 0.75 21.44
C ARG A 176 12.95 0.16 20.41
N VAL A 177 12.35 1.00 19.59
CA VAL A 177 11.33 0.59 18.60
C VAL A 177 11.90 0.69 17.18
N PRO A 178 11.51 -0.21 16.28
CA PRO A 178 10.51 -1.27 16.40
C PRO A 178 11.05 -2.62 16.92
N ALA A 179 12.28 -2.67 17.47
CA ALA A 179 12.85 -3.89 18.01
C ALA A 179 11.96 -4.47 19.10
N LYS A 180 11.55 -3.65 20.06
CA LYS A 180 10.66 -4.01 21.16
C LYS A 180 9.29 -3.36 21.00
N GLY A 181 8.29 -3.88 21.70
CA GLY A 181 6.96 -3.27 21.76
C GLY A 181 7.02 -1.84 22.28
N ALA A 182 6.15 -0.98 21.75
CA ALA A 182 6.05 0.42 22.16
C ALA A 182 5.49 0.55 23.59
N GLN A 183 5.98 1.52 24.33
CA GLN A 183 5.53 1.79 25.71
C GLN A 183 4.66 3.04 25.84
N ASN A 184 4.76 3.95 24.89
CA ASN A 184 4.07 5.22 24.88
C ASN A 184 3.65 5.59 23.46
N PHE A 185 2.87 6.67 23.32
CA PHE A 185 2.33 7.10 22.03
C PHE A 185 3.42 7.54 21.05
N TYR A 186 4.48 8.22 21.50
CA TYR A 186 5.57 8.64 20.64
C TYR A 186 6.34 7.43 20.09
N GLU A 187 6.66 6.45 20.92
CA GLU A 187 7.27 5.20 20.47
C GLU A 187 6.36 4.45 19.48
N ALA A 188 5.03 4.43 19.74
CA ALA A 188 4.09 3.82 18.82
C ALA A 188 4.08 4.51 17.45
N CYS A 189 4.10 5.84 17.42
CA CYS A 189 4.24 6.62 16.19
C CYS A 189 5.54 6.32 15.44
N GLN A 190 6.67 6.26 16.16
CA GLN A 190 7.98 5.95 15.57
C GLN A 190 8.03 4.51 15.03
N SER A 191 7.48 3.54 15.77
CA SER A 191 7.41 2.14 15.36
C SER A 191 6.54 1.98 14.10
N PHE A 192 5.34 2.58 14.10
CA PHE A 192 4.46 2.62 12.94
C PHE A 192 5.17 3.16 11.70
N TRP A 193 5.89 4.29 11.85
CA TRP A 193 6.61 4.90 10.74
C TRP A 193 7.70 3.98 10.16
N PHE A 194 8.49 3.33 11.00
CA PHE A 194 9.51 2.39 10.52
C PHE A 194 8.89 1.23 9.75
N VAL A 195 7.80 0.65 10.26
CA VAL A 195 7.10 -0.44 9.55
C VAL A 195 6.59 0.04 8.20
N GLN A 196 5.87 1.17 8.18
CA GLN A 196 5.29 1.71 6.94
C GLN A 196 6.37 2.04 5.91
N GLN A 197 7.44 2.70 6.32
CA GLN A 197 8.55 3.07 5.44
C GLN A 197 9.23 1.84 4.84
N LEU A 198 9.54 0.84 5.67
CA LEU A 198 10.24 -0.36 5.22
C LEU A 198 9.38 -1.21 4.27
N LEU A 199 8.08 -1.32 4.53
CA LEU A 199 7.16 -1.96 3.59
C LEU A 199 7.12 -1.25 2.23
N GLN A 200 7.18 0.08 2.23
CA GLN A 200 7.24 0.87 1.00
C GLN A 200 8.58 0.75 0.28
N MET A 201 9.66 0.45 1.00
CA MET A 201 10.99 0.18 0.42
C MET A 201 11.12 -1.23 -0.13
N GLU A 202 10.39 -2.19 0.42
CA GLU A 202 10.43 -3.61 0.01
C GLU A 202 9.66 -3.87 -1.28
N SER A 203 8.69 -3.05 -1.62
CA SER A 203 7.81 -3.28 -2.75
C SER A 203 7.52 -2.01 -3.54
N SER A 204 7.56 -2.11 -4.87
CA SER A 204 7.09 -1.06 -5.77
C SER A 204 5.54 -0.98 -5.83
N GLY A 205 4.82 -1.95 -5.30
CA GLY A 205 3.37 -1.94 -5.22
C GLY A 205 2.84 -0.75 -4.41
N HIS A 206 1.69 -0.25 -4.78
CA HIS A 206 1.01 0.82 -4.05
C HIS A 206 -0.05 0.28 -3.10
N SER A 207 -0.73 1.17 -2.34
CA SER A 207 -1.83 0.80 -1.45
C SER A 207 -1.43 -0.07 -0.26
N ILE A 208 -0.20 0.12 0.26
CA ILE A 208 0.19 -0.40 1.57
C ILE A 208 -0.43 0.52 2.61
N SER A 209 -1.57 0.09 3.14
CA SER A 209 -2.51 0.95 3.85
C SER A 209 -2.35 0.84 5.37
N PRO A 210 -2.31 1.96 6.10
CA PRO A 210 -2.32 1.97 7.56
C PRO A 210 -3.56 1.30 8.18
N GLY A 211 -4.70 1.32 7.48
CA GLY A 211 -5.93 0.74 7.98
C GLY A 211 -6.49 1.47 9.20
N ARG A 212 -6.93 0.74 10.21
CA ARG A 212 -7.59 1.26 11.42
C ARG A 212 -6.60 1.87 12.41
N PHE A 213 -5.87 2.88 11.97
CA PHE A 213 -4.82 3.56 12.74
C PHE A 213 -5.33 4.08 14.08
N ASP A 214 -6.51 4.68 14.11
CA ASP A 214 -7.15 5.21 15.30
C ASP A 214 -7.43 4.14 16.37
N GLN A 215 -7.52 2.85 15.98
CA GLN A 215 -7.83 1.77 16.91
C GLN A 215 -6.55 1.19 17.54
N TYR A 216 -5.55 0.83 16.74
CA TYR A 216 -4.35 0.19 17.29
C TYR A 216 -3.37 1.18 17.95
N MET A 217 -3.49 2.49 17.66
CA MET A 217 -2.72 3.55 18.31
C MET A 217 -3.37 4.06 19.61
N TYR A 218 -4.71 3.95 19.70
CA TYR A 218 -5.47 4.54 20.82
C TYR A 218 -5.05 4.07 22.22
N PRO A 219 -4.73 2.79 22.47
CA PRO A 219 -4.30 2.34 23.80
C PRO A 219 -3.07 3.09 24.32
N TYR A 220 -2.12 3.41 23.44
CA TYR A 220 -0.90 4.16 23.79
C TYR A 220 -1.21 5.63 24.09
N TYR A 221 -1.99 6.26 23.23
CA TYR A 221 -2.45 7.64 23.43
C TYR A 221 -3.23 7.79 24.73
N LYS A 222 -4.24 6.95 24.94
CA LYS A 222 -5.08 6.99 26.13
C LYS A 222 -4.26 6.83 27.41
N LYS A 223 -3.35 5.88 27.45
CA LYS A 223 -2.45 5.63 28.57
C LYS A 223 -1.63 6.88 28.93
N ASP A 224 -1.05 7.53 27.92
CA ASP A 224 -0.19 8.69 28.12
C ASP A 224 -1.01 9.92 28.54
N MET A 225 -2.21 10.10 27.98
CA MET A 225 -3.13 11.17 28.39
C MET A 225 -3.59 10.99 29.84
N GLU A 226 -3.95 9.77 30.25
CA GLU A 226 -4.36 9.45 31.63
C GLU A 226 -3.20 9.63 32.62
N ALA A 227 -1.98 9.33 32.20
CA ALA A 227 -0.76 9.55 32.98
C ALA A 227 -0.28 11.01 33.00
N GLY A 228 -0.81 11.87 32.13
CA GLY A 228 -0.36 13.26 31.95
C GLY A 228 1.06 13.38 31.37
N THR A 229 1.53 12.35 30.66
CA THR A 229 2.87 12.32 30.05
C THR A 229 2.90 12.89 28.63
N ILE A 230 1.72 13.07 28.01
CA ILE A 230 1.57 13.74 26.73
C ILE A 230 0.43 14.76 26.79
N THR A 231 0.51 15.84 26.01
CA THR A 231 -0.61 16.75 25.78
C THR A 231 -1.32 16.40 24.48
N ARG A 232 -2.58 16.80 24.35
CA ARG A 232 -3.34 16.62 23.11
C ARG A 232 -2.68 17.34 21.94
N GLU A 233 -2.15 18.53 22.17
CA GLU A 233 -1.47 19.35 21.16
C GLU A 233 -0.23 18.64 20.63
N PHE A 234 0.61 18.10 21.52
CA PHE A 234 1.81 17.37 21.10
C PHE A 234 1.47 16.04 20.42
N ALA A 235 0.43 15.33 20.87
CA ALA A 235 -0.06 14.14 20.17
C ALA A 235 -0.55 14.49 18.75
N GLN A 236 -1.27 15.63 18.58
CA GLN A 236 -1.69 16.10 17.26
C GLN A 236 -0.50 16.46 16.38
N GLU A 237 0.53 17.11 16.93
CA GLU A 237 1.76 17.43 16.20
C GLU A 237 2.48 16.17 15.69
N LEU A 238 2.56 15.11 16.50
CA LEU A 238 3.11 13.84 16.07
C LEU A 238 2.30 13.22 14.92
N MET A 239 0.98 13.31 14.97
CA MET A 239 0.11 12.85 13.89
C MET A 239 0.30 13.68 12.63
N ASP A 240 0.35 15.00 12.74
CA ASP A 240 0.61 15.90 11.61
C ASP A 240 1.97 15.57 10.95
N CYS A 241 3.00 15.26 11.75
CA CYS A 241 4.29 14.77 11.25
C CYS A 241 4.16 13.45 10.49
N ILE A 242 3.34 12.50 10.97
CA ILE A 242 3.08 11.23 10.24
C ILE A 242 2.40 11.53 8.90
N TRP A 243 1.42 12.44 8.85
CA TRP A 243 0.75 12.82 7.61
C TRP A 243 1.74 13.38 6.58
N VAL A 244 2.63 14.30 7.01
CA VAL A 244 3.71 14.81 6.15
C VAL A 244 4.59 13.67 5.65
N LYS A 245 4.98 12.75 6.54
CA LYS A 245 5.85 11.61 6.20
C LYS A 245 5.20 10.64 5.22
N LEU A 246 3.92 10.34 5.39
CA LEU A 246 3.19 9.49 4.44
C LEU A 246 3.11 10.13 3.04
N ASN A 247 3.05 11.46 2.96
CA ASN A 247 3.08 12.18 1.70
C ASN A 247 4.49 12.30 1.08
N ASP A 248 5.55 12.16 1.87
CA ASP A 248 6.93 12.18 1.39
C ASP A 248 7.36 10.89 0.67
N LEU A 249 6.65 9.80 0.89
CA LEU A 249 6.91 8.53 0.20
C LEU A 249 6.57 8.65 -1.29
N ASN A 250 7.52 8.27 -2.14
CA ASN A 250 7.31 8.29 -3.58
C ASN A 250 8.08 7.16 -4.28
N LYS A 251 7.56 6.74 -5.43
CA LYS A 251 8.12 5.66 -6.25
C LYS A 251 8.24 6.14 -7.69
N CYS A 252 9.42 5.97 -8.28
CA CYS A 252 9.62 6.25 -9.69
C CYS A 252 8.98 5.13 -10.53
N ARG A 253 8.21 5.51 -11.51
CA ARG A 253 7.47 4.60 -12.39
C ARG A 253 7.75 4.95 -13.84
N ASP A 254 7.44 4.02 -14.74
CA ASP A 254 7.42 4.27 -16.17
C ASP A 254 6.45 5.42 -16.51
N ALA A 255 6.61 6.02 -17.69
CA ALA A 255 5.86 7.19 -18.09
C ALA A 255 4.34 6.95 -18.17
N ALA A 256 3.90 5.78 -18.63
CA ALA A 256 2.49 5.45 -18.75
C ALA A 256 1.83 5.31 -17.36
N SER A 257 2.50 4.63 -16.43
CA SER A 257 2.05 4.54 -15.04
C SER A 257 2.06 5.91 -14.34
N ALA A 258 3.05 6.75 -14.62
CA ALA A 258 3.14 8.10 -14.08
C ALA A 258 1.97 8.98 -14.57
N GLU A 259 1.58 8.89 -15.83
CA GLU A 259 0.40 9.60 -16.36
C GLU A 259 -0.90 9.17 -15.68
N GLY A 260 -1.06 7.88 -15.40
CA GLY A 260 -2.24 7.34 -14.74
C GLY A 260 -2.32 7.70 -13.24
N PHE A 261 -1.19 7.95 -12.62
CA PHE A 261 -1.08 8.15 -11.18
C PHE A 261 -0.37 9.44 -10.77
N ALA A 262 -0.19 10.41 -11.63
CA ALA A 262 0.55 11.62 -11.35
C ALA A 262 -0.01 12.46 -10.19
N GLY A 263 0.87 12.99 -9.40
CA GLY A 263 0.57 13.98 -8.33
C GLY A 263 0.08 13.38 -7.01
N TYR A 264 0.41 12.04 -6.84
CA TYR A 264 -0.20 11.32 -5.82
C TYR A 264 0.48 10.59 -4.95
N SER A 265 -0.38 10.30 -4.17
CA SER A 265 -0.36 9.44 -3.04
C SER A 265 -0.17 8.00 -3.49
N LEU A 266 0.53 7.21 -2.71
CA LEU A 266 0.63 5.77 -2.91
C LEU A 266 -0.65 5.04 -2.47
N PHE A 267 -1.79 5.73 -2.40
CA PHE A 267 -3.07 5.20 -1.93
C PHE A 267 -2.97 4.50 -0.57
N GLN A 268 -2.26 5.11 0.36
CA GLN A 268 -2.09 4.63 1.73
C GLN A 268 -3.36 4.94 2.52
N ASN A 269 -4.38 4.09 2.40
CA ASN A 269 -5.66 4.33 3.04
C ASN A 269 -5.57 4.17 4.56
N LEU A 270 -5.99 5.20 5.27
CA LEU A 270 -6.13 5.22 6.72
C LEU A 270 -7.61 5.45 7.02
N ILE A 271 -8.22 4.57 7.81
CA ILE A 271 -9.65 4.64 8.06
C ILE A 271 -9.94 4.80 9.56
N ALA A 272 -10.84 5.71 9.89
CA ALA A 272 -11.21 6.05 11.26
C ALA A 272 -12.68 5.74 11.57
N GLY A 273 -12.98 5.49 12.83
CA GLY A 273 -14.32 5.21 13.34
C GLY A 273 -14.84 3.81 13.05
N GLY A 274 -16.17 3.66 13.03
CA GLY A 274 -16.86 2.40 12.77
C GLY A 274 -17.07 1.54 14.02
N GLN A 275 -17.28 0.24 13.80
CA GLN A 275 -17.65 -0.72 14.83
C GLN A 275 -16.47 -1.60 15.24
N ASN A 276 -16.51 -2.12 16.49
CA ASN A 276 -15.71 -3.25 16.92
C ASN A 276 -16.37 -4.58 16.53
N LYS A 277 -15.73 -5.71 16.88
CA LYS A 277 -16.27 -7.06 16.59
C LYS A 277 -17.62 -7.35 17.29
N GLU A 278 -17.92 -6.68 18.39
CA GLU A 278 -19.18 -6.78 19.14
C GLU A 278 -20.31 -5.97 18.50
N GLY A 279 -20.00 -4.99 17.65
CA GLY A 279 -20.97 -4.10 17.00
C GLY A 279 -21.21 -2.79 17.76
N GLU A 280 -20.26 -2.41 18.61
CA GLU A 280 -20.28 -1.14 19.34
C GLU A 280 -19.47 -0.11 18.59
N ASP A 281 -19.86 1.18 18.72
CA ASP A 281 -19.07 2.27 18.16
C ASP A 281 -17.71 2.40 18.85
N VAL A 282 -16.65 2.58 18.05
CA VAL A 282 -15.29 2.73 18.56
C VAL A 282 -14.62 4.02 18.11
N THR A 283 -15.43 5.00 17.72
CA THR A 283 -14.94 6.35 17.47
C THR A 283 -14.29 6.90 18.75
N ASN A 284 -13.10 7.44 18.63
CA ASN A 284 -12.32 7.92 19.78
C ASN A 284 -11.59 9.23 19.41
N ASP A 285 -10.84 9.79 20.35
CA ASP A 285 -10.10 11.04 20.14
C ASP A 285 -9.18 10.99 18.92
N LEU A 286 -8.47 9.86 18.70
CA LEU A 286 -7.60 9.72 17.53
C LEU A 286 -8.38 9.68 16.22
N SER A 287 -9.63 9.16 16.23
CA SER A 287 -10.49 9.21 15.02
C SER A 287 -10.72 10.66 14.58
N VAL A 288 -10.97 11.56 15.53
CA VAL A 288 -11.12 12.99 15.27
C VAL A 288 -9.79 13.63 14.88
N MET A 289 -8.70 13.27 15.58
CA MET A 289 -7.37 13.81 15.32
C MET A 289 -6.83 13.42 13.94
N CYS A 290 -7.19 12.26 13.38
CA CYS A 290 -6.91 11.88 12.00
C CYS A 290 -7.53 12.86 11.00
N ILE A 291 -8.77 13.24 11.23
CA ILE A 291 -9.47 14.25 10.41
C ILE A 291 -8.78 15.61 10.54
N GLN A 292 -8.43 16.00 11.78
CA GLN A 292 -7.72 17.26 12.04
C GLN A 292 -6.37 17.30 11.35
N ALA A 293 -5.59 16.23 11.39
CA ALA A 293 -4.29 16.13 10.71
C ALA A 293 -4.44 16.37 9.19
N SER A 294 -5.46 15.78 8.55
CA SER A 294 -5.75 16.05 7.13
C SER A 294 -6.11 17.50 6.86
N MET A 295 -6.83 18.16 7.79
CA MET A 295 -7.17 19.59 7.68
C MET A 295 -5.94 20.48 7.86
N HIS A 296 -5.04 20.16 8.83
CA HIS A 296 -3.85 20.92 9.13
C HIS A 296 -2.82 20.85 8.00
N VAL A 297 -2.53 19.64 7.56
CA VAL A 297 -1.47 19.38 6.57
C VAL A 297 -1.96 19.69 5.15
N HIS A 298 -3.23 19.45 4.86
CA HIS A 298 -3.89 19.71 3.59
C HIS A 298 -3.15 19.08 2.39
N LEU A 299 -2.72 17.84 2.53
CA LEU A 299 -2.02 17.05 1.52
C LEU A 299 -2.86 15.82 1.12
N PRO A 300 -2.67 15.26 -0.08
CA PRO A 300 -3.45 14.13 -0.58
C PRO A 300 -3.18 12.79 0.14
N ALA A 301 -2.04 12.67 0.83
CA ALA A 301 -1.69 11.48 1.60
C ALA A 301 -1.64 11.76 3.12
N PRO A 302 -2.10 10.77 3.91
CA PRO A 302 -2.74 9.50 3.53
C PRO A 302 -4.12 9.71 2.91
N SER A 303 -4.59 8.71 2.15
CA SER A 303 -5.99 8.67 1.68
C SER A 303 -6.89 8.40 2.89
N LEU A 304 -7.40 9.47 3.53
CA LEU A 304 -8.24 9.35 4.71
C LEU A 304 -9.64 8.87 4.35
N SER A 305 -10.11 7.88 5.08
CA SER A 305 -11.47 7.35 5.02
C SER A 305 -12.13 7.37 6.39
N VAL A 306 -13.45 7.42 6.42
CA VAL A 306 -14.24 7.30 7.65
C VAL A 306 -15.30 6.22 7.49
N ARG A 307 -15.48 5.40 8.52
CA ARG A 307 -16.57 4.45 8.60
C ARG A 307 -17.75 5.10 9.28
N VAL A 308 -18.91 4.98 8.64
CA VAL A 308 -20.15 5.59 9.11
C VAL A 308 -21.25 4.52 9.22
N TRP A 309 -22.11 4.69 10.21
CA TRP A 309 -23.27 3.85 10.48
C TRP A 309 -24.27 4.56 11.37
N ASN A 310 -25.44 3.97 11.63
CA ASN A 310 -26.49 4.59 12.42
C ASN A 310 -26.07 4.94 13.87
N GLY A 311 -25.08 4.26 14.43
CA GLY A 311 -24.54 4.53 15.75
C GLY A 311 -23.35 5.50 15.78
N SER A 312 -22.92 6.03 14.63
CA SER A 312 -21.79 6.97 14.59
C SER A 312 -22.10 8.26 15.38
N PRO A 313 -21.16 8.75 16.22
CA PRO A 313 -21.33 9.98 16.96
C PRO A 313 -21.53 11.18 16.04
N HIS A 314 -22.53 12.02 16.33
CA HIS A 314 -22.87 13.18 15.52
C HIS A 314 -21.70 14.16 15.37
N GLU A 315 -20.91 14.36 16.44
CA GLU A 315 -19.73 15.24 16.41
C GLU A 315 -18.64 14.71 15.44
N PHE A 316 -18.46 13.41 15.37
CA PHE A 316 -17.54 12.80 14.40
C PHE A 316 -18.00 13.03 12.95
N LEU A 317 -19.32 12.87 12.69
CA LEU A 317 -19.87 13.12 11.36
C LEU A 317 -19.75 14.61 10.96
N ILE A 318 -19.97 15.54 11.90
CA ILE A 318 -19.74 16.97 11.66
C ILE A 318 -18.26 17.22 11.31
N LYS A 319 -17.34 16.64 12.07
CA LYS A 319 -15.91 16.85 11.83
C LYS A 319 -15.49 16.30 10.46
N ALA A 320 -16.02 15.15 10.05
CA ALA A 320 -15.79 14.59 8.71
C ALA A 320 -16.35 15.51 7.61
N ALA A 321 -17.56 16.08 7.82
CA ALA A 321 -18.16 17.04 6.90
C ALA A 321 -17.37 18.37 6.82
N GLU A 322 -16.77 18.82 7.92
CA GLU A 322 -15.86 19.97 7.92
C GLU A 322 -14.66 19.75 7.01
N LEU A 323 -14.05 18.57 7.05
CA LEU A 323 -12.95 18.22 6.14
C LEU A 323 -13.44 18.17 4.68
N THR A 324 -14.59 17.53 4.42
CA THR A 324 -15.19 17.51 3.07
C THR A 324 -15.36 18.91 2.51
N ARG A 325 -15.81 19.86 3.33
CA ARG A 325 -16.03 21.26 2.94
C ARG A 325 -14.74 21.98 2.52
N THR A 326 -13.56 21.50 2.93
CA THR A 326 -12.27 22.11 2.51
C THR A 326 -11.97 21.91 1.02
N GLY A 327 -12.67 21.00 0.34
CA GLY A 327 -12.49 20.73 -1.09
C GLY A 327 -11.28 19.87 -1.44
N ILE A 328 -10.59 19.29 -0.45
CA ILE A 328 -9.42 18.44 -0.70
C ILE A 328 -9.78 17.06 -1.28
N GLY A 329 -11.07 16.70 -1.34
CA GLY A 329 -11.51 15.39 -1.81
C GLY A 329 -11.48 14.28 -0.75
N LEU A 330 -11.30 14.63 0.52
CA LEU A 330 -11.29 13.74 1.67
C LEU A 330 -12.35 14.17 2.70
N PRO A 331 -12.77 13.26 3.60
CA PRO A 331 -12.52 11.82 3.61
C PRO A 331 -13.43 11.07 2.63
N ALA A 332 -13.09 9.82 2.31
CA ALA A 332 -14.03 8.89 1.71
C ALA A 332 -14.95 8.30 2.79
N TYR A 333 -16.25 8.12 2.47
CA TYR A 333 -17.24 7.60 3.43
C TYR A 333 -17.60 6.16 3.11
N TYR A 334 -17.47 5.26 4.09
CA TYR A 334 -17.79 3.85 3.97
C TYR A 334 -18.89 3.47 4.96
N ASN A 335 -20.02 2.99 4.41
CA ASN A 335 -21.18 2.63 5.22
C ASN A 335 -21.09 1.18 5.73
N ASP A 336 -20.94 1.02 7.04
CA ASP A 336 -20.85 -0.27 7.71
C ASP A 336 -22.09 -1.14 7.46
N GLU A 337 -23.27 -0.52 7.34
CA GLU A 337 -24.54 -1.25 7.13
C GLU A 337 -24.63 -1.91 5.75
N VAL A 338 -23.82 -1.46 4.80
CA VAL A 338 -23.72 -2.06 3.47
C VAL A 338 -22.52 -3.00 3.36
N ILE A 339 -21.36 -2.54 3.86
CA ILE A 339 -20.09 -3.25 3.66
C ILE A 339 -20.01 -4.51 4.52
N ILE A 340 -20.47 -4.47 5.79
CA ILE A 340 -20.41 -5.64 6.68
C ILE A 340 -21.19 -6.82 6.10
N PRO A 341 -22.48 -6.67 5.69
CA PRO A 341 -23.20 -7.76 5.03
C PRO A 341 -22.56 -8.23 3.73
N ALA A 342 -22.01 -7.32 2.93
CA ALA A 342 -21.33 -7.67 1.68
C ALA A 342 -20.11 -8.57 1.93
N LEU A 343 -19.30 -8.27 2.95
CA LEU A 343 -18.16 -9.09 3.35
C LEU A 343 -18.58 -10.44 3.91
N GLN A 344 -19.68 -10.50 4.68
CA GLN A 344 -20.22 -11.77 5.15
C GLN A 344 -20.68 -12.65 3.99
N ASN A 345 -21.31 -12.08 2.97
CA ASN A 345 -21.70 -12.80 1.75
C ASN A 345 -20.49 -13.36 0.98
N ARG A 346 -19.29 -12.81 1.19
CA ARG A 346 -18.03 -13.33 0.66
C ARG A 346 -17.33 -14.31 1.59
N GLY A 347 -17.94 -14.69 2.71
CA GLY A 347 -17.45 -15.73 3.61
C GLY A 347 -16.69 -15.24 4.85
N LEU A 348 -16.61 -13.94 5.12
CA LEU A 348 -16.05 -13.45 6.37
C LEU A 348 -17.04 -13.73 7.53
N SER A 349 -16.48 -14.04 8.71
CA SER A 349 -17.29 -14.05 9.93
C SER A 349 -17.81 -12.64 10.22
N LEU A 350 -18.94 -12.53 10.93
CA LEU A 350 -19.47 -11.23 11.34
C LEU A 350 -18.44 -10.40 12.12
N ALA A 351 -17.67 -11.01 13.00
CA ALA A 351 -16.63 -10.37 13.78
C ALA A 351 -15.52 -9.79 12.89
N ASP A 352 -15.04 -10.57 11.91
CA ASP A 352 -14.03 -10.10 10.96
C ASP A 352 -14.59 -9.03 10.02
N ALA A 353 -15.81 -9.20 9.55
CA ALA A 353 -16.48 -8.23 8.69
C ALA A 353 -16.67 -6.87 9.40
N ARG A 354 -17.02 -6.87 10.69
CA ARG A 354 -17.13 -5.64 11.48
C ARG A 354 -15.79 -4.90 11.68
N GLU A 355 -14.69 -5.62 11.66
CA GLU A 355 -13.37 -5.05 11.81
C GLU A 355 -12.65 -4.78 10.47
N TYR A 356 -13.41 -4.63 9.39
CA TYR A 356 -12.81 -4.31 8.10
C TYR A 356 -12.09 -2.96 8.11
N ASN A 357 -11.10 -2.87 7.27
CA ASN A 357 -10.45 -1.63 6.85
C ASN A 357 -10.53 -1.50 5.32
N ILE A 358 -10.19 -0.33 4.83
CA ILE A 358 -10.06 -0.10 3.39
C ILE A 358 -8.59 -0.16 3.02
N ILE A 359 -8.31 -0.82 1.92
CA ILE A 359 -7.00 -0.85 1.29
C ILE A 359 -7.09 -0.08 -0.03
N GLY A 360 -6.06 0.70 -0.33
CA GLY A 360 -6.04 1.46 -1.57
C GLY A 360 -7.17 2.48 -1.66
N CYS A 361 -7.90 2.41 -2.75
CA CYS A 361 -8.97 3.36 -3.02
C CYS A 361 -10.29 2.96 -2.34
N VAL A 362 -10.72 1.70 -2.53
CA VAL A 362 -12.11 1.26 -2.22
C VAL A 362 -12.24 -0.21 -1.80
N GLU A 363 -11.15 -0.89 -1.42
CA GLU A 363 -11.16 -2.35 -1.22
C GLU A 363 -11.32 -2.73 0.26
N PRO A 364 -12.53 -3.13 0.70
CA PRO A 364 -12.74 -3.58 2.08
C PRO A 364 -12.07 -4.93 2.35
N GLN A 365 -11.21 -4.97 3.35
CA GLN A 365 -10.48 -6.17 3.78
C GLN A 365 -10.37 -6.27 5.30
N LYS A 366 -10.03 -7.45 5.81
CA LYS A 366 -9.63 -7.65 7.21
C LYS A 366 -8.09 -7.61 7.32
N ALA A 367 -7.57 -6.58 7.96
CA ALA A 367 -6.14 -6.38 8.17
C ALA A 367 -5.46 -7.64 8.77
N GLY A 368 -4.31 -8.01 8.21
CA GLY A 368 -3.51 -9.14 8.67
C GLY A 368 -4.16 -10.52 8.57
N LYS A 369 -5.30 -10.64 7.86
CA LYS A 369 -6.04 -11.91 7.72
C LYS A 369 -6.45 -12.21 6.29
N THR A 370 -6.80 -11.19 5.52
CA THR A 370 -7.15 -11.34 4.11
C THR A 370 -6.18 -10.54 3.26
N GLU A 371 -5.92 -11.04 2.06
CA GLU A 371 -5.14 -10.40 1.03
C GLU A 371 -5.90 -10.53 -0.29
N GLY A 372 -5.90 -9.48 -1.09
CA GLY A 372 -6.50 -9.50 -2.41
C GLY A 372 -5.53 -8.94 -3.43
N TRP A 373 -5.51 -9.53 -4.61
CA TRP A 373 -4.74 -9.04 -5.74
C TRP A 373 -5.62 -8.09 -6.54
N HIS A 374 -5.91 -6.95 -5.94
CA HIS A 374 -6.66 -5.88 -6.58
C HIS A 374 -5.80 -5.23 -7.67
N ASP A 375 -6.42 -4.79 -8.76
CA ASP A 375 -5.74 -4.24 -9.92
C ASP A 375 -4.72 -5.21 -10.57
N ALA A 376 -4.98 -6.52 -10.48
CA ALA A 376 -4.12 -7.54 -11.10
C ALA A 376 -4.10 -7.40 -12.63
N ALA A 377 -5.24 -7.01 -13.23
CA ALA A 377 -5.34 -6.68 -14.64
C ALA A 377 -6.57 -5.78 -14.90
N PHE A 378 -6.48 -4.97 -15.94
CA PHE A 378 -7.59 -4.19 -16.48
C PHE A 378 -8.09 -4.86 -17.76
N PHE A 379 -9.34 -5.31 -17.77
CA PHE A 379 -9.99 -5.89 -18.94
C PHE A 379 -10.73 -4.81 -19.72
N ASN A 380 -10.42 -4.66 -21.00
CA ASN A 380 -11.07 -3.68 -21.88
C ASN A 380 -12.39 -4.24 -22.45
N MET A 381 -13.50 -3.97 -21.77
CA MET A 381 -14.83 -4.45 -22.18
C MET A 381 -15.31 -3.92 -23.53
N CYS A 382 -14.74 -2.83 -24.03
CA CYS A 382 -15.05 -2.30 -25.36
C CYS A 382 -14.35 -3.09 -26.47
N ARG A 383 -13.23 -3.73 -26.18
CA ARG A 383 -12.42 -4.43 -27.17
C ARG A 383 -13.15 -5.64 -27.80
N PRO A 384 -13.81 -6.53 -27.04
CA PRO A 384 -14.67 -7.57 -27.61
C PRO A 384 -15.76 -7.02 -28.54
N LEU A 385 -16.30 -5.82 -28.24
CA LEU A 385 -17.27 -5.16 -29.12
C LEU A 385 -16.64 -4.75 -30.47
N GLU A 386 -15.46 -4.14 -30.43
CA GLU A 386 -14.72 -3.78 -31.67
C GLU A 386 -14.42 -5.03 -32.50
N LEU A 387 -14.06 -6.15 -31.85
CA LEU A 387 -13.81 -7.42 -32.52
C LEU A 387 -15.06 -8.03 -33.19
N VAL A 388 -16.28 -7.71 -32.74
CA VAL A 388 -17.50 -8.07 -33.47
C VAL A 388 -17.54 -7.36 -34.82
N PHE A 389 -17.29 -6.04 -34.83
CA PHE A 389 -17.33 -5.25 -36.05
C PHE A 389 -16.26 -5.67 -37.06
N SER A 390 -15.11 -6.11 -36.58
CA SER A 390 -13.99 -6.56 -37.42
C SER A 390 -13.94 -8.06 -37.65
N ASN A 391 -14.96 -8.81 -37.25
CA ASN A 391 -15.00 -10.29 -37.30
C ASN A 391 -13.77 -10.96 -36.68
N GLY A 392 -13.34 -10.45 -35.51
CA GLY A 392 -12.20 -10.96 -34.76
C GLY A 392 -10.83 -10.42 -35.20
N MET A 393 -10.78 -9.53 -36.19
CA MET A 393 -9.51 -9.00 -36.70
C MET A 393 -9.10 -7.69 -36.01
N ASP A 394 -7.81 -7.50 -35.79
CA ASP A 394 -7.22 -6.22 -35.44
C ASP A 394 -5.83 -6.07 -36.07
N LYS A 395 -5.53 -4.90 -36.65
CA LYS A 395 -4.25 -4.59 -37.32
C LYS A 395 -3.81 -5.65 -38.36
N GLY A 396 -4.79 -6.32 -38.99
CA GLY A 396 -4.54 -7.35 -39.97
C GLY A 396 -4.31 -8.77 -39.45
N GLU A 397 -4.46 -8.96 -38.12
CA GLU A 397 -4.31 -10.25 -37.45
C GLU A 397 -5.61 -10.74 -36.83
N MET A 398 -5.80 -12.06 -36.76
CA MET A 398 -6.88 -12.66 -35.99
C MET A 398 -6.53 -12.59 -34.50
N VAL A 399 -7.28 -11.82 -33.74
CA VAL A 399 -7.10 -11.58 -32.32
C VAL A 399 -8.25 -12.15 -31.50
N GLY A 400 -9.46 -11.99 -32.03
CA GLY A 400 -10.67 -12.62 -31.49
C GLY A 400 -11.01 -13.91 -32.23
N ILE A 401 -12.29 -14.26 -32.25
CA ILE A 401 -12.83 -15.38 -33.03
C ILE A 401 -13.73 -14.87 -34.16
N PRO A 402 -13.89 -15.62 -35.26
CA PRO A 402 -14.87 -15.26 -36.31
C PRO A 402 -16.31 -15.34 -35.75
N THR A 403 -17.03 -14.22 -35.75
CA THR A 403 -18.43 -14.14 -35.31
C THR A 403 -19.40 -13.78 -36.44
N GLY A 404 -18.87 -13.65 -37.67
CA GLY A 404 -19.65 -13.33 -38.86
C GLY A 404 -19.60 -11.84 -39.22
N ASP A 405 -20.17 -11.51 -40.37
CA ASP A 405 -20.27 -10.13 -40.85
C ASP A 405 -21.44 -9.43 -40.15
N VAL A 406 -21.14 -8.39 -39.37
CA VAL A 406 -22.13 -7.60 -38.62
C VAL A 406 -23.20 -6.98 -39.53
N THR A 407 -22.90 -6.71 -40.80
CA THR A 407 -23.86 -6.15 -41.76
C THR A 407 -24.94 -7.13 -42.20
N GLN A 408 -24.75 -8.43 -41.95
CA GLN A 408 -25.70 -9.48 -42.23
C GLN A 408 -26.58 -9.82 -41.01
N MET A 409 -26.29 -9.31 -39.82
CA MET A 409 -27.09 -9.48 -38.63
C MET A 409 -28.38 -8.67 -38.72
N LYS A 410 -29.51 -9.33 -38.46
CA LYS A 410 -30.84 -8.74 -38.63
C LYS A 410 -31.47 -8.27 -37.32
N THR A 411 -31.00 -8.77 -36.21
CA THR A 411 -31.54 -8.46 -34.90
C THR A 411 -30.43 -8.06 -33.92
N PHE A 412 -30.83 -7.33 -32.87
CA PHE A 412 -29.91 -7.01 -31.78
C PHE A 412 -29.41 -8.28 -31.07
N ASP A 413 -30.27 -9.31 -30.94
CA ASP A 413 -29.89 -10.56 -30.27
C ASP A 413 -28.77 -11.28 -31.03
N GLU A 414 -28.80 -11.33 -32.36
CA GLU A 414 -27.71 -11.90 -33.17
C GLU A 414 -26.39 -11.16 -32.94
N PHE A 415 -26.43 -9.82 -32.89
CA PHE A 415 -25.29 -8.99 -32.59
C PHE A 415 -24.77 -9.20 -31.16
N PHE A 416 -25.68 -9.23 -30.19
CA PHE A 416 -25.33 -9.41 -28.79
C PHE A 416 -24.77 -10.81 -28.51
N ASP A 417 -25.24 -11.85 -29.21
CA ASP A 417 -24.66 -13.19 -29.12
C ASP A 417 -23.24 -13.24 -29.71
N ALA A 418 -22.97 -12.49 -30.77
CA ALA A 418 -21.63 -12.35 -31.31
C ALA A 418 -20.70 -11.66 -30.29
N TYR A 419 -21.19 -10.60 -29.61
CA TYR A 419 -20.45 -9.92 -28.55
C TYR A 419 -20.15 -10.85 -27.37
N LYS A 420 -21.15 -11.65 -26.91
CA LYS A 420 -20.92 -12.62 -25.83
C LYS A 420 -19.81 -13.62 -26.20
N LYS A 421 -19.82 -14.15 -27.43
CA LYS A 421 -18.80 -15.09 -27.90
C LYS A 421 -17.40 -14.47 -27.91
N GLN A 422 -17.27 -13.22 -28.37
CA GLN A 422 -16.00 -12.51 -28.31
C GLN A 422 -15.57 -12.28 -26.86
N MET A 423 -16.52 -11.90 -25.98
CA MET A 423 -16.26 -11.70 -24.55
C MET A 423 -15.79 -12.99 -23.88
N GLU A 424 -16.49 -14.12 -24.11
CA GLU A 424 -16.12 -15.42 -23.56
C GLU A 424 -14.71 -15.83 -24.01
N TYR A 425 -14.39 -15.62 -25.28
CA TYR A 425 -13.06 -15.89 -25.80
C TYR A 425 -12.01 -14.98 -25.13
N CYS A 426 -12.23 -13.68 -25.07
CA CYS A 426 -11.30 -12.74 -24.44
C CYS A 426 -11.08 -13.01 -22.92
N ILE A 427 -12.11 -13.52 -22.23
CA ILE A 427 -11.98 -13.94 -20.82
C ILE A 427 -11.16 -15.23 -20.69
N SER A 428 -11.15 -16.09 -21.70
CA SER A 428 -10.40 -17.36 -21.68
C SER A 428 -8.89 -17.18 -21.94
N LEU A 429 -8.47 -16.03 -22.42
CA LEU A 429 -7.06 -15.68 -22.66
C LEU A 429 -6.33 -15.36 -21.37
#